data_0782a386b0e8d8c5468bb7aca57c9142
#
_entry.id   0782a386b0e8d8c5468bb7aca57c9142
#
_cell.length_a   1.000
_cell.length_b   1.000
_cell.length_c   1.000
_cell.angle_alpha   90.00
_cell.angle_beta   90.00
_cell.angle_gamma   90.00
#
_symmetry.space_group_name_H-M   'P 1'
#
loop_
_entity.id
_entity.type
_entity.pdbx_description
1 polymer ?
#
loop_
_entity_poly.entity_id
_entity_poly.type
_entity_poly.pdbx_seq_one_letter_code
_entity_poly.pdbx_strand_id
1 'polypeptide(L)'
;MAESTPDPKTARDPFPRVLAAEGVSNFGAMLSRLAIPWLATLVLLATPAQMALLLVADVVSAALAALLLGGWVDRRGKRALMLACDAGRALLLGLLALGAWRGWLGMGTLLAAAAASGVLTVGFEMARSAWTAQCVAAADLPRRNAQLSMVGSVSETVAFAAGGWLYQWLGAALALLLNACSYGVSALCLRGVPEAAQAPAALAVPVAGNATRNATLSATLRRHWQALRDEAMAGLRTVAAVPALRALAGIEGLLAFGMALTGTSLMIYVIRDLGLGTGELGLVFALGGLGAVTGGSLAPRLGRRLGPGRTMALGLALMAVGAACVPLAGVLGGAGLAALAWLAAQQIVGDAGHTVHDVHDRTLRQTAVPMALLARADGGIRSIGQGATLAGALTGGVLGNFAGTLAVLWLAVAMAVAASLLAAWAAPRLVPDLTRPA
;
A
#
# COMPACT_ATOMS: atom_id res chain seq x y z
N MET A 1 7.00 2.65 -54.49
CA MET A 1 7.34 3.56 -53.42
C MET A 1 7.53 2.72 -52.16
N ALA A 2 8.78 2.49 -51.74
CA ALA A 2 9.09 1.71 -50.54
C ALA A 2 8.88 2.63 -49.34
N GLU A 3 7.93 2.30 -48.46
CA GLU A 3 7.77 2.95 -47.16
C GLU A 3 9.04 2.67 -46.34
N SER A 4 9.79 3.73 -46.05
CA SER A 4 10.94 3.70 -45.17
C SER A 4 10.45 3.38 -43.75
N THR A 5 10.69 2.15 -43.29
CA THR A 5 10.60 1.82 -41.88
C THR A 5 11.56 2.73 -41.10
N PRO A 6 11.10 3.49 -40.09
CA PRO A 6 11.98 4.35 -39.30
C PRO A 6 13.04 3.51 -38.57
N ASP A 7 14.29 3.97 -38.64
CA ASP A 7 15.45 3.35 -37.98
C ASP A 7 15.21 3.21 -36.48
N PRO A 8 15.24 2.00 -35.89
CA PRO A 8 14.96 1.76 -34.46
C PRO A 8 15.94 2.47 -33.52
N LYS A 9 17.05 3.06 -34.02
CA LYS A 9 18.05 3.77 -33.22
C LYS A 9 17.71 5.24 -32.92
N THR A 10 16.66 5.82 -33.51
CA THR A 10 16.28 7.24 -33.31
C THR A 10 15.08 7.45 -32.42
N ALA A 11 14.34 6.41 -32.05
CA ALA A 11 13.22 6.54 -31.12
C ALA A 11 13.77 6.69 -29.69
N ARG A 12 13.65 7.89 -29.10
CA ARG A 12 14.00 8.15 -27.70
C ARG A 12 13.23 7.17 -26.80
N ASP A 13 13.97 6.48 -25.90
CA ASP A 13 13.39 5.58 -24.90
C ASP A 13 12.23 6.31 -24.15
N PRO A 14 10.99 5.81 -24.23
CA PRO A 14 9.85 6.47 -23.57
C PRO A 14 9.82 6.24 -22.04
N PHE A 15 10.60 5.29 -21.54
CA PHE A 15 10.58 4.88 -20.15
C PHE A 15 10.90 6.02 -19.15
N PRO A 16 11.86 6.94 -19.39
CA PRO A 16 12.10 8.06 -18.48
C PRO A 16 10.85 8.94 -18.24
N ARG A 17 9.97 9.09 -19.24
CA ARG A 17 8.71 9.82 -19.09
C ARG A 17 7.72 9.07 -18.21
N VAL A 18 7.65 7.75 -18.36
CA VAL A 18 6.82 6.91 -17.47
C VAL A 18 7.37 6.94 -16.05
N LEU A 19 8.69 6.91 -15.87
CA LEU A 19 9.34 7.02 -14.57
C LEU A 19 9.06 8.37 -13.90
N ALA A 20 9.12 9.47 -14.65
CA ALA A 20 8.77 10.80 -14.15
C ALA A 20 7.28 10.89 -13.79
N ALA A 21 6.38 10.36 -14.65
CA ALA A 21 4.96 10.29 -14.36
C ALA A 21 4.68 9.48 -13.10
N GLU A 22 5.33 8.33 -12.94
CA GLU A 22 5.22 7.49 -11.73
C GLU A 22 5.66 8.24 -10.49
N GLY A 23 6.80 8.92 -10.52
CA GLY A 23 7.31 9.68 -9.38
C GLY A 23 6.33 10.76 -8.93
N VAL A 24 5.82 11.55 -9.86
CA VAL A 24 4.86 12.62 -9.57
C VAL A 24 3.50 12.07 -9.16
N SER A 25 3.01 11.02 -9.83
CA SER A 25 1.73 10.37 -9.51
C SER A 25 1.77 9.71 -8.13
N ASN A 26 2.88 9.01 -7.81
CA ASN A 26 3.04 8.37 -6.50
C ASN A 26 3.20 9.40 -5.38
N PHE A 27 3.94 10.50 -5.62
CA PHE A 27 3.96 11.63 -4.70
C PHE A 27 2.55 12.14 -4.40
N GLY A 28 1.73 12.37 -5.42
CA GLY A 28 0.34 12.76 -5.26
C GLY A 28 -0.51 11.73 -4.50
N ALA A 29 -0.31 10.43 -4.79
CA ALA A 29 -1.00 9.35 -4.09
C ALA A 29 -0.67 9.33 -2.59
N MET A 30 0.60 9.49 -2.23
CA MET A 30 1.03 9.54 -0.83
C MET A 30 0.51 10.80 -0.12
N LEU A 31 0.51 11.96 -0.78
CA LEU A 31 -0.15 13.16 -0.24
C LEU A 31 -1.64 12.92 0.01
N SER A 32 -2.35 12.25 -0.90
CA SER A 32 -3.77 11.94 -0.73
C SER A 32 -4.02 11.02 0.45
N ARG A 33 -3.14 10.04 0.68
CA ARG A 33 -3.22 9.11 1.83
C ARG A 33 -3.11 9.83 3.17
N LEU A 34 -2.41 10.96 3.22
CA LEU A 34 -2.36 11.82 4.41
C LEU A 34 -3.56 12.79 4.46
N ALA A 35 -3.92 13.36 3.31
CA ALA A 35 -4.92 14.40 3.18
C ALA A 35 -6.30 13.99 3.66
N ILE A 36 -6.79 12.84 3.24
CA ILE A 36 -8.13 12.36 3.58
C ILE A 36 -8.28 12.13 5.09
N PRO A 37 -7.38 11.39 5.79
CA PRO A 37 -7.41 11.27 7.24
C PRO A 37 -7.26 12.61 7.98
N TRP A 38 -6.44 13.54 7.50
CA TRP A 38 -6.29 14.87 8.11
C TRP A 38 -7.57 15.71 7.98
N LEU A 39 -8.18 15.74 6.79
CA LEU A 39 -9.47 16.38 6.59
C LEU A 39 -10.55 15.79 7.51
N ALA A 40 -10.62 14.47 7.59
CA ALA A 40 -11.55 13.80 8.49
C ALA A 40 -11.31 14.21 9.96
N THR A 41 -10.04 14.22 10.40
CA THR A 41 -9.69 14.50 11.80
C THR A 41 -9.81 15.98 12.17
N LEU A 42 -9.30 16.89 11.31
CA LEU A 42 -9.18 18.31 11.60
C LEU A 42 -10.45 19.10 11.25
N VAL A 43 -11.06 18.79 10.09
CA VAL A 43 -12.19 19.57 9.57
C VAL A 43 -13.52 18.96 10.01
N LEU A 44 -13.66 17.63 9.89
CA LEU A 44 -14.93 16.96 10.19
C LEU A 44 -15.00 16.41 11.62
N LEU A 45 -13.92 16.52 12.40
CA LEU A 45 -13.83 15.98 13.76
C LEU A 45 -14.25 14.51 13.84
N ALA A 46 -13.81 13.71 12.84
CA ALA A 46 -14.19 12.33 12.67
C ALA A 46 -13.96 11.49 13.93
N THR A 47 -14.86 10.55 14.15
CA THR A 47 -14.73 9.54 15.21
C THR A 47 -13.86 8.37 14.73
N PRO A 48 -13.32 7.53 15.64
CA PRO A 48 -12.60 6.31 15.26
C PRO A 48 -13.41 5.40 14.34
N ALA A 49 -14.72 5.28 14.52
CA ALA A 49 -15.58 4.51 13.62
C ALA A 49 -15.65 5.11 12.21
N GLN A 50 -15.67 6.42 12.08
CA GLN A 50 -15.64 7.09 10.79
C GLN A 50 -14.28 6.94 10.09
N MET A 51 -13.17 6.95 10.84
CA MET A 51 -11.84 6.63 10.31
C MET A 51 -11.75 5.17 9.85
N ALA A 52 -12.35 4.25 10.59
CA ALA A 52 -12.46 2.85 10.18
C ALA A 52 -13.23 2.69 8.85
N LEU A 53 -14.35 3.41 8.68
CA LEU A 53 -15.11 3.40 7.44
C LEU A 53 -14.31 3.94 6.25
N LEU A 54 -13.46 4.96 6.44
CA LEU A 54 -12.57 5.46 5.39
C LEU A 54 -11.57 4.38 4.96
N LEU A 55 -10.95 3.69 5.91
CA LEU A 55 -10.02 2.60 5.61
C LEU A 55 -10.72 1.42 4.92
N VAL A 56 -11.91 1.04 5.39
CA VAL A 56 -12.72 -0.01 4.76
C VAL A 56 -13.12 0.39 3.34
N ALA A 57 -13.52 1.64 3.12
CA ALA A 57 -13.90 2.14 1.80
C ALA A 57 -12.72 2.06 0.81
N ASP A 58 -11.51 2.44 1.24
CA ASP A 58 -10.30 2.34 0.42
C ASP A 58 -9.95 0.89 0.08
N VAL A 59 -9.85 0.02 1.10
CA VAL A 59 -9.48 -1.40 0.93
C VAL A 59 -10.49 -2.16 0.08
N VAL A 60 -11.79 -2.00 0.35
CA VAL A 60 -12.84 -2.71 -0.39
C VAL A 60 -12.93 -2.22 -1.83
N SER A 61 -12.84 -0.90 -2.05
CA SER A 61 -12.90 -0.35 -3.40
C SER A 61 -11.67 -0.76 -4.24
N ALA A 62 -10.48 -0.78 -3.65
CA ALA A 62 -9.26 -1.26 -4.29
C ALA A 62 -9.36 -2.74 -4.66
N ALA A 63 -9.87 -3.58 -3.76
CA ALA A 63 -10.10 -5.00 -4.02
C ALA A 63 -11.12 -5.23 -5.14
N LEU A 64 -12.25 -4.52 -5.11
CA LEU A 64 -13.26 -4.58 -6.16
C LEU A 64 -12.72 -4.07 -7.50
N ALA A 65 -11.92 -3.01 -7.49
CA ALA A 65 -11.28 -2.49 -8.69
C ALA A 65 -10.32 -3.51 -9.31
N ALA A 66 -9.45 -4.14 -8.53
CA ALA A 66 -8.55 -5.18 -9.00
C ALA A 66 -9.31 -6.33 -9.68
N LEU A 67 -10.47 -6.69 -9.13
CA LEU A 67 -11.37 -7.70 -9.64
C LEU A 67 -12.03 -7.35 -10.98
N LEU A 68 -12.62 -6.17 -11.01
CA LEU A 68 -13.50 -5.78 -12.11
C LEU A 68 -12.71 -5.18 -13.28
N LEU A 69 -11.59 -4.51 -12.99
CA LEU A 69 -10.82 -3.79 -14.00
C LEU A 69 -9.84 -4.68 -14.78
N GLY A 70 -9.41 -5.85 -14.26
CA GLY A 70 -8.39 -6.68 -14.92
C GLY A 70 -8.67 -6.94 -16.39
N GLY A 71 -9.77 -7.59 -16.71
CA GLY A 71 -10.14 -7.88 -18.09
C GLY A 71 -10.54 -6.64 -18.92
N TRP A 72 -10.86 -5.52 -18.29
CA TRP A 72 -11.14 -4.25 -18.97
C TRP A 72 -9.85 -3.51 -19.29
N VAL A 73 -8.87 -3.53 -18.36
CA VAL A 73 -7.53 -2.99 -18.56
C VAL A 73 -6.85 -3.68 -19.74
N ASP A 74 -6.95 -5.02 -19.85
CA ASP A 74 -6.31 -5.78 -20.93
C ASP A 74 -6.78 -5.36 -22.33
N ARG A 75 -8.04 -4.95 -22.45
CA ARG A 75 -8.68 -4.57 -23.72
C ARG A 75 -8.54 -3.10 -24.09
N ARG A 76 -8.05 -2.26 -23.18
CA ARG A 76 -7.92 -0.81 -23.40
C ARG A 76 -6.46 -0.41 -23.61
N GLY A 77 -6.25 0.72 -24.25
CA GLY A 77 -4.96 1.35 -24.37
C GLY A 77 -4.40 1.70 -22.98
N LYS A 78 -3.20 1.21 -22.69
CA LYS A 78 -2.60 1.33 -21.33
C LYS A 78 -2.29 2.78 -20.98
N ARG A 79 -1.74 3.53 -21.94
CA ARG A 79 -1.49 4.96 -21.80
C ARG A 79 -2.79 5.74 -21.59
N ALA A 80 -3.79 5.50 -22.42
CA ALA A 80 -5.08 6.18 -22.30
C ALA A 80 -5.71 5.94 -20.94
N LEU A 81 -5.59 4.73 -20.41
CA LEU A 81 -6.10 4.38 -19.08
C LEU A 81 -5.33 5.10 -17.96
N MET A 82 -3.98 5.13 -18.01
CA MET A 82 -3.18 5.90 -17.04
C MET A 82 -3.56 7.38 -17.03
N LEU A 83 -3.74 7.99 -18.23
CA LEU A 83 -4.20 9.37 -18.37
C LEU A 83 -5.59 9.60 -17.79
N ALA A 84 -6.52 8.68 -18.03
CA ALA A 84 -7.88 8.76 -17.48
C ALA A 84 -7.89 8.65 -15.95
N CYS A 85 -7.05 7.77 -15.37
CA CYS A 85 -6.91 7.65 -13.93
C CYS A 85 -6.31 8.92 -13.30
N ASP A 86 -5.26 9.51 -13.89
CA ASP A 86 -4.68 10.75 -13.39
C ASP A 86 -5.64 11.92 -13.49
N ALA A 87 -6.35 12.06 -14.62
CA ALA A 87 -7.38 13.07 -14.78
C ALA A 87 -8.53 12.90 -13.78
N GLY A 88 -8.96 11.66 -13.53
CA GLY A 88 -9.97 11.33 -12.51
C GLY A 88 -9.53 11.71 -11.11
N ARG A 89 -8.27 11.40 -10.73
CA ARG A 89 -7.70 11.78 -9.42
C ARG A 89 -7.55 13.29 -9.29
N ALA A 90 -7.08 13.99 -10.34
CA ALA A 90 -6.99 15.44 -10.36
C ALA A 90 -8.36 16.09 -10.16
N LEU A 91 -9.39 15.62 -10.89
CA LEU A 91 -10.76 16.10 -10.75
C LEU A 91 -11.31 15.84 -9.34
N LEU A 92 -11.13 14.63 -8.82
CA LEU A 92 -11.59 14.25 -7.48
C LEU A 92 -11.02 15.16 -6.41
N LEU A 93 -9.69 15.38 -6.42
CA LEU A 93 -9.03 16.26 -5.46
C LEU A 93 -9.38 17.72 -5.67
N GLY A 94 -9.58 18.18 -6.90
CA GLY A 94 -10.07 19.51 -7.20
C GLY A 94 -11.47 19.75 -6.61
N LEU A 95 -12.37 18.76 -6.72
CA LEU A 95 -13.70 18.81 -6.11
C LEU A 95 -13.63 18.81 -4.58
N LEU A 96 -12.73 18.00 -3.98
CA LEU A 96 -12.49 18.03 -2.53
C LEU A 96 -11.92 19.37 -2.08
N ALA A 97 -10.99 19.97 -2.86
CA ALA A 97 -10.44 21.30 -2.56
C ALA A 97 -11.52 22.36 -2.59
N LEU A 98 -12.39 22.34 -3.59
CA LEU A 98 -13.53 23.23 -3.71
C LEU A 98 -14.51 23.03 -2.53
N GLY A 99 -14.80 21.79 -2.18
CA GLY A 99 -15.65 21.45 -1.03
C GLY A 99 -15.07 21.93 0.29
N ALA A 100 -13.74 21.80 0.48
CA ALA A 100 -13.04 22.31 1.65
C ALA A 100 -13.11 23.84 1.73
N TRP A 101 -12.92 24.51 0.60
CA TRP A 101 -12.99 25.97 0.52
C TRP A 101 -14.40 26.52 0.77
N ARG A 102 -15.42 25.81 0.25
CA ARG A 102 -16.85 26.22 0.40
C ARG A 102 -17.49 25.71 1.70
N GLY A 103 -16.81 24.89 2.47
CA GLY A 103 -17.37 24.29 3.69
C GLY A 103 -18.45 23.22 3.44
N TRP A 104 -18.48 22.60 2.26
CA TRP A 104 -19.46 21.57 1.87
C TRP A 104 -18.98 20.13 2.15
N LEU A 105 -17.77 20.01 2.70
CA LEU A 105 -17.25 18.68 3.00
C LEU A 105 -18.08 18.00 4.10
N GLY A 106 -18.44 16.75 3.82
CA GLY A 106 -19.06 15.88 4.81
C GLY A 106 -18.40 14.50 4.78
N MET A 107 -18.66 13.69 5.78
CA MET A 107 -18.07 12.34 5.87
C MET A 107 -18.44 11.48 4.65
N GLY A 108 -19.68 11.60 4.13
CA GLY A 108 -20.11 10.89 2.92
C GLY A 108 -19.29 11.26 1.68
N THR A 109 -18.93 12.53 1.51
CA THR A 109 -18.07 12.97 0.40
C THR A 109 -16.65 12.44 0.53
N LEU A 110 -16.09 12.38 1.75
CA LEU A 110 -14.78 11.78 1.98
C LEU A 110 -14.77 10.27 1.76
N LEU A 111 -15.82 9.55 2.18
CA LEU A 111 -15.97 8.12 1.92
C LEU A 111 -16.05 7.82 0.41
N ALA A 112 -16.85 8.60 -0.34
CA ALA A 112 -16.94 8.47 -1.78
C ALA A 112 -15.59 8.79 -2.46
N ALA A 113 -14.88 9.79 -1.96
CA ALA A 113 -13.57 10.17 -2.46
C ALA A 113 -12.50 9.11 -2.17
N ALA A 114 -12.47 8.52 -0.97
CA ALA A 114 -11.58 7.43 -0.62
C ALA A 114 -11.81 6.21 -1.53
N ALA A 115 -13.07 5.81 -1.72
CA ALA A 115 -13.43 4.72 -2.60
C ALA A 115 -13.03 4.99 -4.07
N ALA A 116 -13.34 6.19 -4.59
CA ALA A 116 -12.98 6.56 -5.96
C ALA A 116 -11.45 6.61 -6.14
N SER A 117 -10.71 7.15 -5.16
CA SER A 117 -9.25 7.19 -5.18
C SER A 117 -8.64 5.80 -5.22
N GLY A 118 -9.14 4.86 -4.41
CA GLY A 118 -8.70 3.46 -4.41
C GLY A 118 -8.87 2.80 -5.78
N VAL A 119 -10.04 2.96 -6.41
CA VAL A 119 -10.32 2.44 -7.76
C VAL A 119 -9.36 3.02 -8.80
N LEU A 120 -9.17 4.35 -8.80
CA LEU A 120 -8.31 5.05 -9.77
C LEU A 120 -6.83 4.70 -9.58
N THR A 121 -6.38 4.51 -8.34
CA THR A 121 -5.01 4.11 -8.02
C THR A 121 -4.71 2.70 -8.53
N VAL A 122 -5.58 1.74 -8.23
CA VAL A 122 -5.43 0.36 -8.72
C VAL A 122 -5.48 0.32 -10.25
N GLY A 123 -6.40 1.08 -10.88
CA GLY A 123 -6.50 1.18 -12.34
C GLY A 123 -5.20 1.71 -12.99
N PHE A 124 -4.60 2.74 -12.40
CA PHE A 124 -3.32 3.30 -12.84
C PHE A 124 -2.18 2.27 -12.71
N GLU A 125 -2.05 1.64 -11.54
CA GLU A 125 -1.00 0.64 -11.28
C GLU A 125 -1.08 -0.56 -12.22
N MET A 126 -2.29 -1.07 -12.47
CA MET A 126 -2.51 -2.17 -13.40
C MET A 126 -2.13 -1.78 -14.84
N ALA A 127 -2.54 -0.59 -15.29
CA ALA A 127 -2.24 -0.09 -16.62
C ALA A 127 -0.72 0.14 -16.80
N ARG A 128 -0.05 0.73 -15.80
CA ARG A 128 1.39 0.94 -15.78
C ARG A 128 2.17 -0.38 -15.81
N SER A 129 1.78 -1.33 -14.97
CA SER A 129 2.41 -2.66 -14.93
C SER A 129 2.28 -3.37 -16.28
N ALA A 130 1.10 -3.35 -16.88
CA ALA A 130 0.86 -3.93 -18.19
C ALA A 130 1.63 -3.21 -19.31
N TRP A 131 1.71 -1.87 -19.28
CA TRP A 131 2.52 -1.10 -20.22
C TRP A 131 4.01 -1.45 -20.11
N THR A 132 4.53 -1.52 -18.88
CA THR A 132 5.93 -1.87 -18.62
C THR A 132 6.25 -3.26 -19.17
N ALA A 133 5.41 -4.25 -18.93
CA ALA A 133 5.60 -5.61 -19.42
C ALA A 133 5.55 -5.72 -20.96
N GLN A 134 4.79 -4.83 -21.64
CA GLN A 134 4.63 -4.86 -23.10
C GLN A 134 5.70 -4.03 -23.83
N CYS A 135 6.18 -2.93 -23.23
CA CYS A 135 7.06 -1.97 -23.90
C CYS A 135 8.53 -2.10 -23.50
N VAL A 136 8.85 -2.84 -22.44
CA VAL A 136 10.21 -3.04 -21.96
C VAL A 136 10.70 -4.44 -22.34
N ALA A 137 11.91 -4.53 -22.87
CA ALA A 137 12.52 -5.83 -23.21
C ALA A 137 12.68 -6.69 -21.94
N ALA A 138 12.43 -7.99 -22.04
CA ALA A 138 12.45 -8.92 -20.92
C ALA A 138 13.78 -8.87 -20.12
N ALA A 139 14.92 -8.68 -20.80
CA ALA A 139 16.22 -8.54 -20.17
C ALA A 139 16.35 -7.28 -19.30
N ASP A 140 15.64 -6.20 -19.63
CA ASP A 140 15.68 -4.93 -18.92
C ASP A 140 14.62 -4.81 -17.82
N LEU A 141 13.60 -5.67 -17.80
CA LEU A 141 12.50 -5.62 -16.83
C LEU A 141 12.97 -5.55 -15.36
N PRO A 142 13.96 -6.35 -14.90
CA PRO A 142 14.41 -6.28 -13.51
C PRO A 142 14.98 -4.90 -13.17
N ARG A 143 15.78 -4.32 -14.06
CA ARG A 143 16.38 -2.99 -13.89
C ARG A 143 15.30 -1.90 -13.85
N ARG A 144 14.34 -1.95 -14.78
CA ARG A 144 13.25 -0.96 -14.88
C ARG A 144 12.31 -1.03 -13.69
N ASN A 145 11.97 -2.22 -13.22
CA ASN A 145 11.18 -2.40 -12.01
C ASN A 145 11.91 -1.87 -10.76
N ALA A 146 13.23 -2.08 -10.66
CA ALA A 146 14.03 -1.50 -9.58
C ALA A 146 14.01 0.04 -9.62
N GLN A 147 14.08 0.66 -10.81
CA GLN A 147 13.97 2.11 -10.97
C GLN A 147 12.58 2.63 -10.53
N LEU A 148 11.49 1.94 -10.91
CA LEU A 148 10.12 2.28 -10.48
C LEU A 148 9.99 2.19 -8.96
N SER A 149 10.49 1.12 -8.34
CA SER A 149 10.47 0.96 -6.88
C SER A 149 11.27 2.05 -6.17
N MET A 150 12.45 2.41 -6.68
CA MET A 150 13.29 3.47 -6.11
C MET A 150 12.56 4.83 -6.18
N VAL A 151 12.01 5.18 -7.34
CA VAL A 151 11.24 6.42 -7.51
C VAL A 151 10.03 6.43 -6.59
N GLY A 152 9.34 5.29 -6.44
CA GLY A 152 8.23 5.13 -5.50
C GLY A 152 8.64 5.46 -4.07
N SER A 153 9.72 4.87 -3.57
CA SER A 153 10.22 5.10 -2.20
C SER A 153 10.68 6.54 -1.97
N VAL A 154 11.35 7.15 -2.95
CA VAL A 154 11.75 8.57 -2.87
C VAL A 154 10.52 9.47 -2.84
N SER A 155 9.55 9.24 -3.73
CA SER A 155 8.29 10.00 -3.77
C SER A 155 7.51 9.90 -2.47
N GLU A 156 7.45 8.72 -1.87
CA GLU A 156 6.80 8.50 -0.58
C GLU A 156 7.48 9.29 0.54
N THR A 157 8.80 9.20 0.65
CA THR A 157 9.59 9.94 1.66
C THR A 157 9.40 11.45 1.51
N VAL A 158 9.48 11.97 0.28
CA VAL A 158 9.30 13.41 -0.01
C VAL A 158 7.86 13.85 0.26
N ALA A 159 6.86 13.01 -0.09
CA ALA A 159 5.46 13.31 0.16
C ALA A 159 5.15 13.38 1.66
N PHE A 160 5.69 12.49 2.47
CA PHE A 160 5.52 12.55 3.91
C PHE A 160 6.21 13.78 4.51
N ALA A 161 7.46 14.06 4.11
CA ALA A 161 8.20 15.23 4.59
C ALA A 161 7.52 16.56 4.23
N ALA A 162 7.10 16.70 2.97
CA ALA A 162 6.49 17.94 2.48
C ALA A 162 5.01 18.06 2.85
N GLY A 163 4.28 16.94 2.87
CA GLY A 163 2.82 16.92 2.99
C GLY A 163 2.32 17.59 4.26
N GLY A 164 2.94 17.31 5.40
CA GLY A 164 2.59 17.91 6.67
C GLY A 164 2.70 19.43 6.66
N TRP A 165 3.82 19.97 6.16
CA TRP A 165 4.05 21.41 6.05
C TRP A 165 3.15 22.07 5.02
N LEU A 166 2.90 21.40 3.87
CA LEU A 166 1.96 21.91 2.88
C LEU A 166 0.56 22.10 3.49
N TYR A 167 0.08 21.13 4.27
CA TYR A 167 -1.20 21.26 4.96
C TYR A 167 -1.19 22.35 6.03
N GLN A 168 -0.11 22.45 6.79
CA GLN A 168 0.00 23.41 7.88
C GLN A 168 0.06 24.87 7.40
N TRP A 169 0.80 25.12 6.29
CA TRP A 169 0.98 26.50 5.80
C TRP A 169 -0.09 26.94 4.80
N LEU A 170 -0.53 26.04 3.95
CA LEU A 170 -1.46 26.36 2.86
C LEU A 170 -2.91 26.08 3.22
N GLY A 171 -3.14 25.29 4.27
CA GLY A 171 -4.45 24.78 4.61
C GLY A 171 -4.92 23.66 3.67
N ALA A 172 -6.02 23.00 4.01
CA ALA A 172 -6.50 21.82 3.34
C ALA A 172 -6.85 22.05 1.86
N ALA A 173 -7.53 23.15 1.53
CA ALA A 173 -7.99 23.42 0.17
C ALA A 173 -6.83 23.60 -0.82
N LEU A 174 -5.84 24.44 -0.48
CA LEU A 174 -4.69 24.68 -1.37
C LEU A 174 -3.77 23.44 -1.44
N ALA A 175 -3.58 22.72 -0.35
CA ALA A 175 -2.80 21.48 -0.35
C ALA A 175 -3.43 20.42 -1.27
N LEU A 176 -4.74 20.25 -1.23
CA LEU A 176 -5.49 19.38 -2.15
C LEU A 176 -5.38 19.84 -3.61
N LEU A 177 -5.43 21.14 -3.84
CA LEU A 177 -5.30 21.68 -5.19
C LEU A 177 -3.90 21.44 -5.77
N LEU A 178 -2.85 21.66 -4.98
CA LEU A 178 -1.48 21.34 -5.38
C LEU A 178 -1.32 19.84 -5.68
N ASN A 179 -1.93 18.99 -4.87
CA ASN A 179 -1.96 17.57 -5.12
C ASN A 179 -2.73 17.22 -6.42
N ALA A 180 -3.86 17.89 -6.70
CA ALA A 180 -4.55 17.74 -7.98
C ALA A 180 -3.65 18.15 -9.16
N CYS A 181 -2.86 19.22 -9.00
CA CYS A 181 -1.90 19.66 -10.01
C CYS A 181 -0.80 18.60 -10.26
N SER A 182 -0.34 17.88 -9.24
CA SER A 182 0.65 16.82 -9.41
C SER A 182 0.15 15.73 -10.39
N TYR A 183 -1.10 15.33 -10.29
CA TYR A 183 -1.68 14.39 -11.27
C TYR A 183 -1.82 15.01 -12.67
N GLY A 184 -2.05 16.31 -12.77
CA GLY A 184 -2.00 17.04 -14.04
C GLY A 184 -0.60 16.98 -14.69
N VAL A 185 0.45 17.17 -13.90
CA VAL A 185 1.85 17.05 -14.35
C VAL A 185 2.16 15.61 -14.78
N SER A 186 1.75 14.61 -14.00
CA SER A 186 1.89 13.20 -14.39
C SER A 186 1.21 12.92 -15.74
N ALA A 187 -0.01 13.38 -15.94
CA ALA A 187 -0.72 13.25 -17.19
C ALA A 187 -0.01 13.94 -18.37
N LEU A 188 0.63 15.09 -18.15
CA LEU A 188 1.46 15.75 -19.15
C LEU A 188 2.70 14.92 -19.53
N CYS A 189 3.39 14.31 -18.55
CA CYS A 189 4.51 13.40 -18.81
C CYS A 189 4.07 12.19 -19.67
N LEU A 190 2.87 11.67 -19.43
CA LEU A 190 2.33 10.51 -20.15
C LEU A 190 1.88 10.85 -21.58
N ARG A 191 1.59 12.12 -21.92
CA ARG A 191 1.14 12.50 -23.29
C ARG A 191 2.16 12.15 -24.38
N GLY A 192 3.45 12.13 -24.05
CA GLY A 192 4.53 11.78 -24.98
C GLY A 192 4.94 10.31 -24.95
N VAL A 193 4.24 9.47 -24.21
CA VAL A 193 4.52 8.02 -24.12
C VAL A 193 3.76 7.31 -25.25
N PRO A 194 4.36 6.40 -26.03
CA PRO A 194 3.66 5.63 -27.05
C PRO A 194 2.62 4.71 -26.40
N GLU A 195 1.52 4.46 -27.10
CA GLU A 195 0.59 3.41 -26.68
C GLU A 195 1.26 2.05 -26.80
N ALA A 196 1.09 1.18 -25.82
CA ALA A 196 1.55 -0.18 -25.91
C ALA A 196 0.83 -0.92 -27.04
N ALA A 197 1.57 -1.63 -27.87
CA ALA A 197 0.96 -2.47 -28.90
C ALA A 197 -0.02 -3.43 -28.22
N GLN A 198 -1.26 -3.48 -28.67
CA GLN A 198 -2.21 -4.44 -28.14
C GLN A 198 -1.63 -5.84 -28.42
N ALA A 199 -1.39 -6.61 -27.36
CA ALA A 199 -0.99 -8.00 -27.54
C ALA A 199 -2.04 -8.70 -28.44
N PRO A 200 -1.59 -9.48 -29.45
CA PRO A 200 -2.51 -10.27 -30.24
C PRO A 200 -3.41 -11.07 -29.30
N ALA A 201 -4.71 -11.09 -29.58
CA ALA A 201 -5.71 -11.78 -28.76
C ALA A 201 -5.40 -13.30 -28.54
N ALA A 202 -4.44 -13.85 -29.28
CA ALA A 202 -3.96 -15.21 -29.17
C ALA A 202 -3.06 -15.50 -27.95
N LEU A 203 -2.48 -14.46 -27.28
CA LEU A 203 -1.68 -14.61 -26.07
C LEU A 203 -2.45 -14.23 -24.78
N ALA A 204 -3.66 -13.73 -24.91
CA ALA A 204 -4.58 -13.63 -23.77
C ALA A 204 -4.79 -15.07 -23.28
N VAL A 205 -4.27 -15.39 -22.08
CA VAL A 205 -4.64 -16.62 -21.38
C VAL A 205 -6.16 -16.70 -21.48
N PRO A 206 -6.72 -17.76 -22.09
CA PRO A 206 -8.16 -17.86 -22.23
C PRO A 206 -8.75 -17.92 -20.81
N VAL A 207 -9.20 -16.80 -20.31
CA VAL A 207 -10.20 -16.82 -19.23
C VAL A 207 -11.38 -17.53 -19.88
N ALA A 208 -11.52 -18.80 -19.53
CA ALA A 208 -12.36 -19.82 -20.13
C ALA A 208 -13.66 -19.23 -20.72
N GLY A 209 -13.80 -19.39 -22.02
CA GLY A 209 -15.07 -19.28 -22.71
C GLY A 209 -15.25 -18.00 -23.51
N ASN A 210 -15.16 -18.17 -24.85
CA ASN A 210 -15.96 -17.43 -25.83
C ASN A 210 -17.46 -17.64 -25.49
N ALA A 211 -17.91 -17.06 -24.39
CA ALA A 211 -19.31 -17.06 -24.02
C ALA A 211 -19.95 -15.79 -24.57
N THR A 212 -20.65 -15.99 -25.68
CA THR A 212 -21.78 -15.22 -26.18
C THR A 212 -21.92 -13.79 -25.63
N ARG A 213 -21.94 -12.84 -26.55
CA ARG A 213 -22.16 -11.39 -26.41
C ARG A 213 -23.39 -10.97 -25.57
N ASN A 214 -24.16 -11.92 -25.04
CA ASN A 214 -25.41 -11.73 -24.32
C ASN A 214 -25.40 -12.24 -22.88
N ALA A 215 -24.22 -12.47 -22.26
CA ALA A 215 -24.18 -12.78 -20.83
C ALA A 215 -24.56 -11.53 -20.04
N THR A 216 -25.65 -11.61 -19.28
CA THR A 216 -26.08 -10.54 -18.38
C THR A 216 -24.93 -10.17 -17.43
N LEU A 217 -24.77 -8.87 -17.13
CA LEU A 217 -23.74 -8.34 -16.23
C LEU A 217 -23.63 -9.17 -14.94
N SER A 218 -24.75 -9.65 -14.43
CA SER A 218 -24.86 -10.52 -13.25
C SER A 218 -24.20 -11.90 -13.43
N ALA A 219 -24.25 -12.49 -14.63
CA ALA A 219 -23.60 -13.78 -14.91
C ALA A 219 -22.07 -13.62 -15.03
N THR A 220 -21.62 -12.51 -15.63
CA THR A 220 -20.20 -12.18 -15.71
C THR A 220 -19.62 -11.91 -14.33
N LEU A 221 -20.28 -11.12 -13.50
CA LEU A 221 -19.91 -10.88 -12.11
C LEU A 221 -19.84 -12.17 -11.29
N ARG A 222 -20.85 -13.04 -11.42
CA ARG A 222 -20.88 -14.36 -10.73
C ARG A 222 -19.69 -15.23 -11.11
N ARG A 223 -19.32 -15.31 -12.38
CA ARG A 223 -18.15 -16.09 -12.83
C ARG A 223 -16.85 -15.52 -12.29
N HIS A 224 -16.69 -14.20 -12.28
CA HIS A 224 -15.52 -13.56 -11.68
C HIS A 224 -15.44 -13.83 -10.18
N TRP A 225 -16.54 -13.71 -9.45
CA TRP A 225 -16.61 -14.04 -8.03
C TRP A 225 -16.26 -15.51 -7.76
N GLN A 226 -16.76 -16.45 -8.58
CA GLN A 226 -16.41 -17.85 -8.45
C GLN A 226 -14.93 -18.11 -8.70
N ALA A 227 -14.37 -17.56 -9.78
CA ALA A 227 -12.95 -17.70 -10.09
C ALA A 227 -12.05 -17.18 -8.96
N LEU A 228 -12.38 -16.01 -8.39
CA LEU A 228 -11.64 -15.46 -7.26
C LEU A 228 -11.78 -16.29 -5.98
N ARG A 229 -13.01 -16.70 -5.68
CA ARG A 229 -13.22 -17.58 -4.54
C ARG A 229 -12.38 -18.85 -4.68
N ASP A 230 -12.38 -19.44 -5.87
CA ASP A 230 -11.63 -20.66 -6.16
C ASP A 230 -10.13 -20.42 -6.07
N GLU A 231 -9.64 -19.29 -6.56
CA GLU A 231 -8.23 -18.88 -6.47
C GLU A 231 -7.83 -18.58 -5.01
N ALA A 232 -8.65 -17.82 -4.28
CA ALA A 232 -8.43 -17.54 -2.87
C ALA A 232 -8.45 -18.82 -2.03
N MET A 233 -9.42 -19.71 -2.30
CA MET A 233 -9.51 -21.02 -1.62
C MET A 233 -8.33 -21.93 -1.96
N ALA A 234 -7.84 -21.91 -3.21
CA ALA A 234 -6.63 -22.65 -3.59
C ALA A 234 -5.39 -22.09 -2.85
N GLY A 235 -5.26 -20.75 -2.76
CA GLY A 235 -4.23 -20.09 -1.97
C GLY A 235 -4.30 -20.46 -0.49
N LEU A 236 -5.48 -20.36 0.13
CA LEU A 236 -5.70 -20.73 1.53
C LEU A 236 -5.39 -22.21 1.80
N ARG A 237 -5.76 -23.12 0.89
CA ARG A 237 -5.40 -24.55 1.00
C ARG A 237 -3.87 -24.74 0.92
N THR A 238 -3.18 -24.03 0.05
CA THR A 238 -1.71 -24.07 -0.04
C THR A 238 -1.08 -23.60 1.27
N VAL A 239 -1.56 -22.51 1.85
CA VAL A 239 -1.12 -22.00 3.15
C VAL A 239 -1.39 -23.03 4.26
N ALA A 240 -2.58 -23.63 4.27
CA ALA A 240 -2.96 -24.62 5.28
C ALA A 240 -2.13 -25.92 5.18
N ALA A 241 -1.66 -26.29 3.99
CA ALA A 241 -0.90 -27.50 3.76
C ALA A 241 0.55 -27.41 4.28
N VAL A 242 1.15 -26.20 4.28
CA VAL A 242 2.57 -26.00 4.62
C VAL A 242 2.71 -25.32 5.98
N PRO A 243 3.31 -26.00 7.00
CA PRO A 243 3.43 -25.44 8.35
C PRO A 243 4.14 -24.09 8.42
N ALA A 244 5.18 -23.88 7.60
CA ALA A 244 5.90 -22.61 7.50
C ALA A 244 4.99 -21.49 7.00
N LEU A 245 4.18 -21.74 5.95
CA LEU A 245 3.25 -20.75 5.42
C LEU A 245 2.13 -20.41 6.41
N ARG A 246 1.67 -21.37 7.22
CA ARG A 246 0.69 -21.11 8.29
C ARG A 246 1.23 -20.12 9.32
N ALA A 247 2.49 -20.29 9.72
CA ALA A 247 3.13 -19.37 10.66
C ALA A 247 3.28 -17.97 10.04
N LEU A 248 3.77 -17.87 8.80
CA LEU A 248 3.91 -16.60 8.09
C LEU A 248 2.56 -15.91 7.88
N ALA A 249 1.52 -16.66 7.52
CA ALA A 249 0.16 -16.13 7.38
C ALA A 249 -0.44 -15.64 8.71
N GLY A 250 -0.16 -16.34 9.81
CA GLY A 250 -0.56 -15.90 11.14
C GLY A 250 0.14 -14.60 11.56
N ILE A 251 1.44 -14.47 11.28
CA ILE A 251 2.21 -13.25 11.51
C ILE A 251 1.63 -12.10 10.66
N GLU A 252 1.43 -12.32 9.37
CA GLU A 252 0.82 -11.33 8.46
C GLU A 252 -0.55 -10.87 8.95
N GLY A 253 -1.41 -11.82 9.37
CA GLY A 253 -2.73 -11.50 9.91
C GLY A 253 -2.66 -10.63 11.17
N LEU A 254 -1.77 -10.94 12.12
CA LEU A 254 -1.59 -10.14 13.34
C LEU A 254 -1.07 -8.73 13.03
N LEU A 255 -0.10 -8.62 12.10
CA LEU A 255 0.44 -7.33 11.68
C LEU A 255 -0.61 -6.49 10.95
N ALA A 256 -1.30 -7.07 9.97
CA ALA A 256 -2.32 -6.36 9.20
C ALA A 256 -3.48 -5.88 10.09
N PHE A 257 -3.89 -6.71 11.06
CA PHE A 257 -4.88 -6.34 12.06
C PHE A 257 -4.40 -5.17 12.93
N GLY A 258 -3.16 -5.26 13.47
CA GLY A 258 -2.56 -4.22 14.31
C GLY A 258 -2.34 -2.90 13.56
N MET A 259 -1.89 -2.95 12.31
CA MET A 259 -1.73 -1.77 11.46
C MET A 259 -3.08 -1.09 11.18
N ALA A 260 -4.14 -1.86 10.94
CA ALA A 260 -5.47 -1.33 10.76
C ALA A 260 -6.02 -0.66 12.04
N LEU A 261 -5.80 -1.25 13.21
CA LEU A 261 -6.09 -0.60 14.50
C LEU A 261 -5.39 0.76 14.61
N THR A 262 -4.09 0.79 14.34
CA THR A 262 -3.30 2.03 14.34
C THR A 262 -3.87 3.05 13.35
N GLY A 263 -4.21 2.63 12.14
CA GLY A 263 -4.78 3.50 11.10
C GLY A 263 -6.09 4.18 11.50
N THR A 264 -6.91 3.55 12.36
CA THR A 264 -8.17 4.15 12.83
C THR A 264 -7.99 5.22 13.93
N SER A 265 -6.90 5.15 14.68
CA SER A 265 -6.76 5.92 15.93
C SER A 265 -5.55 6.85 15.95
N LEU A 266 -4.48 6.56 15.22
CA LEU A 266 -3.21 7.31 15.27
C LEU A 266 -3.39 8.80 15.00
N MET A 267 -4.09 9.16 13.89
CA MET A 267 -4.26 10.57 13.52
C MET A 267 -5.07 11.33 14.56
N ILE A 268 -6.13 10.71 15.10
CA ILE A 268 -6.96 11.29 16.14
C ILE A 268 -6.11 11.50 17.39
N TYR A 269 -5.37 10.49 17.81
CA TYR A 269 -4.53 10.53 19.00
C TYR A 269 -3.44 11.60 18.90
N VAL A 270 -2.68 11.62 17.79
CA VAL A 270 -1.56 12.57 17.64
C VAL A 270 -2.05 14.02 17.54
N ILE A 271 -3.15 14.26 16.82
CA ILE A 271 -3.65 15.62 16.59
C ILE A 271 -4.46 16.13 17.78
N ARG A 272 -5.37 15.32 18.33
CA ARG A 272 -6.31 15.77 19.38
C ARG A 272 -5.78 15.54 20.77
N ASP A 273 -5.19 14.39 21.04
CA ASP A 273 -4.78 14.01 22.38
C ASP A 273 -3.37 14.55 22.71
N LEU A 274 -2.42 14.51 21.72
CA LEU A 274 -1.08 15.07 21.87
C LEU A 274 -0.96 16.53 21.44
N GLY A 275 -1.95 17.09 20.71
CA GLY A 275 -1.96 18.47 20.26
C GLY A 275 -0.89 18.82 19.21
N LEU A 276 -0.37 17.83 18.47
CA LEU A 276 0.68 18.03 17.48
C LEU A 276 0.11 18.49 16.14
N GLY A 277 0.84 19.39 15.47
CA GLY A 277 0.50 19.89 14.15
C GLY A 277 0.80 18.90 13.02
N THR A 278 0.18 19.13 11.86
CA THR A 278 0.39 18.28 10.67
C THR A 278 1.83 18.36 10.14
N GLY A 279 2.50 19.53 10.27
CA GLY A 279 3.90 19.71 9.85
C GLY A 279 4.86 18.87 10.70
N GLU A 280 4.68 18.89 12.02
CA GLU A 280 5.46 18.08 12.95
C GLU A 280 5.27 16.58 12.66
N LEU A 281 4.03 16.17 12.41
CA LEU A 281 3.71 14.78 12.06
C LEU A 281 4.32 14.38 10.72
N GLY A 282 4.31 15.26 9.72
CA GLY A 282 4.97 15.04 8.44
C GLY A 282 6.48 14.83 8.59
N LEU A 283 7.13 15.63 9.45
CA LEU A 283 8.55 15.46 9.76
C LEU A 283 8.82 14.12 10.45
N VAL A 284 7.98 13.74 11.41
CA VAL A 284 8.08 12.44 12.08
C VAL A 284 7.99 11.30 11.06
N PHE A 285 7.01 11.32 10.16
CA PHE A 285 6.89 10.29 9.12
C PHE A 285 8.09 10.24 8.15
N ALA A 286 8.71 11.40 7.85
CA ALA A 286 9.92 11.43 7.04
C ALA A 286 11.11 10.69 7.68
N LEU A 287 11.18 10.66 9.01
CA LEU A 287 12.21 9.90 9.74
C LEU A 287 12.09 8.39 9.55
N GLY A 288 10.90 7.89 9.17
CA GLY A 288 10.70 6.49 8.82
C GLY A 288 11.59 6.03 7.67
N GLY A 289 11.86 6.91 6.70
CA GLY A 289 12.81 6.64 5.63
C GLY A 289 14.21 6.30 6.13
N LEU A 290 14.69 6.98 7.18
CA LEU A 290 15.98 6.66 7.83
C LEU A 290 15.92 5.29 8.52
N GLY A 291 14.80 5.00 9.18
CA GLY A 291 14.54 3.68 9.76
C GLY A 291 14.61 2.58 8.70
N ALA A 292 13.90 2.74 7.59
CA ALA A 292 13.87 1.77 6.49
C ALA A 292 15.26 1.53 5.87
N VAL A 293 16.04 2.58 5.62
CA VAL A 293 17.42 2.47 5.11
C VAL A 293 18.33 1.75 6.09
N THR A 294 18.26 2.08 7.38
CA THR A 294 19.07 1.39 8.41
C THR A 294 18.68 -0.08 8.53
N GLY A 295 17.38 -0.38 8.59
CA GLY A 295 16.86 -1.75 8.59
C GLY A 295 17.31 -2.56 7.39
N GLY A 296 17.17 -2.00 6.17
CA GLY A 296 17.59 -2.63 4.93
C GLY A 296 19.10 -2.93 4.87
N SER A 297 19.93 -2.02 5.38
CA SER A 297 21.38 -2.21 5.46
C SER A 297 21.82 -3.26 6.49
N LEU A 298 21.05 -3.39 7.57
CA LEU A 298 21.35 -4.35 8.66
C LEU A 298 20.78 -5.74 8.39
N ALA A 299 19.63 -5.84 7.68
CA ALA A 299 18.94 -7.10 7.43
C ALA A 299 19.84 -8.22 6.90
N PRO A 300 20.71 -8.02 5.87
CA PRO A 300 21.58 -9.10 5.38
C PRO A 300 22.65 -9.51 6.39
N ARG A 301 23.15 -8.57 7.20
CA ARG A 301 24.16 -8.86 8.23
C ARG A 301 23.57 -9.69 9.39
N LEU A 302 22.38 -9.30 9.85
CA LEU A 302 21.63 -10.00 10.86
C LEU A 302 21.21 -11.39 10.39
N GLY A 303 20.72 -11.51 9.14
CA GLY A 303 20.33 -12.78 8.53
C GLY A 303 21.48 -13.79 8.48
N ARG A 304 22.71 -13.34 8.17
CA ARG A 304 23.89 -14.20 8.18
C ARG A 304 24.30 -14.67 9.59
N ARG A 305 24.06 -13.87 10.64
CA ARG A 305 24.47 -14.19 12.01
C ARG A 305 23.43 -15.00 12.76
N LEU A 306 22.17 -14.67 12.63
CA LEU A 306 21.05 -15.22 13.42
C LEU A 306 20.20 -16.23 12.64
N GLY A 307 20.37 -16.27 11.32
CA GLY A 307 19.47 -16.98 10.41
C GLY A 307 18.18 -16.20 10.13
N PRO A 308 17.46 -16.53 9.03
CA PRO A 308 16.33 -15.73 8.56
C PRO A 308 15.16 -15.68 9.55
N GLY A 309 14.79 -16.82 10.16
CA GLY A 309 13.65 -16.87 11.09
C GLY A 309 13.85 -16.03 12.36
N ARG A 310 15.04 -16.11 12.98
CA ARG A 310 15.34 -15.30 14.18
C ARG A 310 15.47 -13.81 13.83
N THR A 311 16.02 -13.49 12.66
CA THR A 311 16.15 -12.11 12.21
C THR A 311 14.79 -11.49 11.94
N MET A 312 13.87 -12.24 11.36
CA MET A 312 12.48 -11.83 11.18
C MET A 312 11.81 -11.55 12.53
N ALA A 313 11.97 -12.43 13.51
CA ALA A 313 11.43 -12.26 14.86
C ALA A 313 12.01 -11.00 15.56
N LEU A 314 13.32 -10.73 15.39
CA LEU A 314 13.96 -9.52 15.89
C LEU A 314 13.36 -8.26 15.22
N GLY A 315 13.15 -8.28 13.89
CA GLY A 315 12.49 -7.19 13.18
C GLY A 315 11.10 -6.88 13.76
N LEU A 316 10.30 -7.92 14.00
CA LEU A 316 8.98 -7.78 14.61
C LEU A 316 9.06 -7.30 16.08
N ALA A 317 10.06 -7.70 16.83
CA ALA A 317 10.28 -7.17 18.20
C ALA A 317 10.58 -5.66 18.15
N LEU A 318 11.42 -5.21 17.22
CA LEU A 318 11.67 -3.78 17.01
C LEU A 318 10.41 -3.03 16.59
N MET A 319 9.57 -3.62 15.73
CA MET A 319 8.26 -3.05 15.38
C MET A 319 7.36 -2.91 16.62
N ALA A 320 7.32 -3.92 17.48
CA ALA A 320 6.52 -3.88 18.71
C ALA A 320 7.02 -2.80 19.68
N VAL A 321 8.34 -2.64 19.82
CA VAL A 321 8.95 -1.54 20.59
C VAL A 321 8.58 -0.19 19.97
N GLY A 322 8.72 -0.04 18.66
CA GLY A 322 8.30 1.17 17.94
C GLY A 322 6.82 1.45 18.17
N ALA A 323 5.94 0.45 17.97
CA ALA A 323 4.51 0.62 18.20
C ALA A 323 4.18 1.08 19.63
N ALA A 324 4.90 0.59 20.64
CA ALA A 324 4.72 1.00 22.03
C ALA A 324 5.09 2.49 22.27
N CYS A 325 6.01 3.06 21.49
CA CYS A 325 6.38 4.45 21.60
C CYS A 325 5.19 5.40 21.36
N VAL A 326 4.20 4.99 20.53
CA VAL A 326 3.03 5.83 20.23
C VAL A 326 2.17 6.09 21.48
N PRO A 327 1.61 5.10 22.17
CA PRO A 327 0.83 5.34 23.37
C PRO A 327 1.69 5.89 24.52
N LEU A 328 2.99 5.52 24.59
CA LEU A 328 3.91 6.05 25.60
C LEU A 328 4.19 7.54 25.41
N ALA A 329 4.07 8.08 24.20
CA ALA A 329 4.23 9.51 23.93
C ALA A 329 3.27 10.36 24.77
N GLY A 330 2.01 9.94 24.94
CA GLY A 330 1.07 10.66 25.78
C GLY A 330 1.18 10.33 27.27
N VAL A 331 1.53 9.09 27.61
CA VAL A 331 1.61 8.67 29.02
C VAL A 331 2.86 9.23 29.71
N LEU A 332 4.01 9.23 29.02
CA LEU A 332 5.32 9.62 29.57
C LEU A 332 5.82 10.96 29.00
N GLY A 333 5.50 11.26 27.76
CA GLY A 333 6.01 12.44 27.06
C GLY A 333 5.18 13.70 27.29
N GLY A 334 3.90 13.56 27.61
CA GLY A 334 2.99 14.71 27.68
C GLY A 334 2.81 15.36 26.31
N ALA A 335 2.95 16.71 26.23
CA ALA A 335 2.85 17.47 24.99
C ALA A 335 4.21 17.99 24.50
N GLY A 336 4.30 18.36 23.22
CA GLY A 336 5.45 19.05 22.64
C GLY A 336 6.63 18.15 22.29
N LEU A 337 7.86 18.61 22.54
CA LEU A 337 9.10 17.97 22.08
C LEU A 337 9.29 16.53 22.59
N ALA A 338 8.85 16.24 23.81
CA ALA A 338 8.97 14.89 24.36
C ALA A 338 8.06 13.90 23.61
N ALA A 339 6.82 14.27 23.28
CA ALA A 339 5.93 13.46 22.45
C ALA A 339 6.52 13.24 21.05
N LEU A 340 7.09 14.30 20.44
CA LEU A 340 7.76 14.20 19.16
C LEU A 340 8.95 13.22 19.18
N ALA A 341 9.74 13.22 20.28
CA ALA A 341 10.87 12.28 20.41
C ALA A 341 10.39 10.82 20.46
N TRP A 342 9.29 10.53 21.16
CA TRP A 342 8.70 9.20 21.18
C TRP A 342 8.19 8.76 19.80
N LEU A 343 7.51 9.67 19.08
CA LEU A 343 7.02 9.39 17.73
C LEU A 343 8.17 9.25 16.72
N ALA A 344 9.25 10.03 16.86
CA ALA A 344 10.46 9.88 16.05
C ALA A 344 11.14 8.52 16.33
N ALA A 345 11.23 8.11 17.59
CA ALA A 345 11.74 6.79 17.95
C ALA A 345 10.88 5.67 17.36
N GLN A 346 9.54 5.82 17.37
CA GLN A 346 8.61 4.90 16.72
C GLN A 346 8.93 4.73 15.23
N GLN A 347 9.10 5.84 14.49
CA GLN A 347 9.39 5.80 13.06
C GLN A 347 10.75 5.16 12.78
N ILE A 348 11.80 5.56 13.49
CA ILE A 348 13.14 5.04 13.23
C ILE A 348 13.22 3.56 13.60
N VAL A 349 12.78 3.17 14.80
CA VAL A 349 12.90 1.81 15.31
C VAL A 349 11.86 0.88 14.66
N GLY A 350 10.62 1.37 14.53
CA GLY A 350 9.51 0.60 13.94
C GLY A 350 9.75 0.30 12.47
N ASP A 351 10.15 1.30 11.67
CA ASP A 351 10.35 1.11 10.22
C ASP A 351 11.65 0.34 9.92
N ALA A 352 12.69 0.49 10.77
CA ALA A 352 13.85 -0.39 10.68
C ALA A 352 13.47 -1.85 10.93
N GLY A 353 12.67 -2.10 11.98
CA GLY A 353 12.14 -3.42 12.29
C GLY A 353 11.26 -3.98 11.18
N HIS A 354 10.37 -3.15 10.61
CA HIS A 354 9.51 -3.53 9.49
C HIS A 354 10.33 -3.95 8.27
N THR A 355 11.35 -3.18 7.90
CA THR A 355 12.21 -3.51 6.76
C THR A 355 13.00 -4.80 6.98
N VAL A 356 13.53 -5.00 8.19
CA VAL A 356 14.22 -6.25 8.55
C VAL A 356 13.26 -7.44 8.45
N HIS A 357 12.03 -7.30 8.95
CA HIS A 357 10.99 -8.34 8.84
C HIS A 357 10.67 -8.62 7.37
N ASP A 358 10.34 -7.61 6.57
CA ASP A 358 9.86 -7.75 5.19
C ASP A 358 10.89 -8.47 4.28
N VAL A 359 12.18 -8.13 4.42
CA VAL A 359 13.28 -8.80 3.68
C VAL A 359 13.32 -10.30 3.97
N HIS A 360 13.18 -10.69 5.24
CA HIS A 360 13.29 -12.10 5.64
C HIS A 360 11.97 -12.85 5.42
N ASP A 361 10.82 -12.22 5.58
CA ASP A 361 9.52 -12.80 5.26
C ASP A 361 9.43 -13.20 3.78
N ARG A 362 9.82 -12.30 2.86
CA ARG A 362 9.88 -12.61 1.43
C ARG A 362 10.82 -13.77 1.13
N THR A 363 11.99 -13.78 1.75
CA THR A 363 12.97 -14.87 1.57
C THR A 363 12.41 -16.20 2.07
N LEU A 364 11.78 -16.22 3.24
CA LEU A 364 11.18 -17.42 3.81
C LEU A 364 10.01 -17.94 2.97
N ARG A 365 9.15 -17.07 2.44
CA ARG A 365 8.07 -17.46 1.51
C ARG A 365 8.63 -18.11 0.25
N GLN A 366 9.68 -17.53 -0.34
CA GLN A 366 10.30 -18.03 -1.56
C GLN A 366 11.00 -19.39 -1.37
N THR A 367 11.50 -19.66 -0.16
CA THR A 367 12.18 -20.93 0.16
C THR A 367 11.24 -22.00 0.72
N ALA A 368 10.03 -21.61 1.19
CA ALA A 368 9.07 -22.53 1.79
C ALA A 368 8.34 -23.41 0.79
N VAL A 369 8.22 -22.98 -0.48
CA VAL A 369 7.47 -23.70 -1.52
C VAL A 369 8.18 -23.64 -2.88
N PRO A 370 7.93 -24.63 -3.76
CA PRO A 370 8.39 -24.57 -5.14
C PRO A 370 7.82 -23.34 -5.86
N MET A 371 8.58 -22.81 -6.84
CA MET A 371 8.19 -21.63 -7.63
C MET A 371 6.77 -21.72 -8.24
N ALA A 372 6.35 -22.92 -8.64
CA ALA A 372 5.01 -23.16 -9.19
C ALA A 372 3.87 -22.89 -8.21
N LEU A 373 4.12 -22.94 -6.90
CA LEU A 373 3.12 -22.70 -5.85
C LEU A 373 3.26 -21.32 -5.19
N LEU A 374 4.34 -20.59 -5.45
CA LEU A 374 4.66 -19.32 -4.79
C LEU A 374 3.54 -18.28 -4.98
N ALA A 375 3.04 -18.11 -6.20
CA ALA A 375 1.96 -17.17 -6.48
C ALA A 375 0.66 -17.51 -5.71
N ARG A 376 0.34 -18.81 -5.58
CA ARG A 376 -0.82 -19.26 -4.80
C ARG A 376 -0.61 -19.04 -3.30
N ALA A 377 0.60 -19.31 -2.79
CA ALA A 377 0.96 -19.06 -1.40
C ALA A 377 0.83 -17.57 -1.05
N ASP A 378 1.41 -16.69 -1.87
CA ASP A 378 1.33 -15.24 -1.70
C ASP A 378 -0.11 -14.73 -1.79
N GLY A 379 -0.90 -15.25 -2.73
CA GLY A 379 -2.34 -14.94 -2.84
C GLY A 379 -3.10 -15.32 -1.57
N GLY A 380 -2.84 -16.51 -1.00
CA GLY A 380 -3.45 -16.96 0.24
C GLY A 380 -3.07 -16.11 1.46
N ILE A 381 -1.78 -15.79 1.62
CA ILE A 381 -1.29 -14.92 2.70
C ILE A 381 -1.88 -13.51 2.57
N ARG A 382 -1.89 -12.95 1.35
CA ARG A 382 -2.51 -11.63 1.07
C ARG A 382 -3.99 -11.62 1.41
N SER A 383 -4.74 -12.69 1.10
CA SER A 383 -6.17 -12.79 1.43
C SER A 383 -6.40 -12.77 2.94
N ILE A 384 -5.55 -13.46 3.72
CA ILE A 384 -5.58 -13.43 5.19
C ILE A 384 -5.27 -12.01 5.69
N GLY A 385 -4.22 -11.36 5.17
CA GLY A 385 -3.86 -9.99 5.52
C GLY A 385 -5.00 -9.01 5.26
N GLN A 386 -5.64 -9.06 4.09
CA GLN A 386 -6.78 -8.19 3.75
C GLN A 386 -7.98 -8.41 4.68
N GLY A 387 -8.32 -9.67 4.95
CA GLY A 387 -9.37 -10.00 5.92
C GLY A 387 -9.06 -9.48 7.33
N ALA A 388 -7.81 -9.62 7.76
CA ALA A 388 -7.34 -9.10 9.04
C ALA A 388 -7.35 -7.57 9.09
N THR A 389 -6.98 -6.89 7.99
CA THR A 389 -7.09 -5.42 7.87
C THR A 389 -8.53 -4.95 8.06
N LEU A 390 -9.49 -5.58 7.39
CA LEU A 390 -10.90 -5.23 7.54
C LEU A 390 -11.40 -5.48 8.96
N ALA A 391 -11.07 -6.64 9.54
CA ALA A 391 -11.42 -6.96 10.92
C ALA A 391 -10.79 -5.98 11.92
N GLY A 392 -9.50 -5.63 11.73
CA GLY A 392 -8.79 -4.66 12.56
C GLY A 392 -9.39 -3.26 12.47
N ALA A 393 -9.74 -2.80 11.26
CA ALA A 393 -10.39 -1.51 11.05
C ALA A 393 -11.74 -1.44 11.78
N LEU A 394 -12.59 -2.45 11.62
CA LEU A 394 -13.89 -2.50 12.29
C LEU A 394 -13.74 -2.56 13.82
N THR A 395 -12.82 -3.39 14.32
CA THR A 395 -12.53 -3.50 15.75
C THR A 395 -11.98 -2.17 16.30
N GLY A 396 -11.05 -1.54 15.60
CA GLY A 396 -10.48 -0.24 15.97
C GLY A 396 -11.51 0.87 15.98
N GLY A 397 -12.43 0.87 15.01
CA GLY A 397 -13.54 1.82 14.97
C GLY A 397 -14.49 1.68 16.15
N VAL A 398 -14.91 0.45 16.44
CA VAL A 398 -15.81 0.15 17.58
C VAL A 398 -15.11 0.45 18.91
N LEU A 399 -13.94 -0.17 19.14
CA LEU A 399 -13.20 -0.01 20.39
C LEU A 399 -12.82 1.44 20.65
N GLY A 400 -12.39 2.16 19.60
CA GLY A 400 -12.01 3.57 19.71
C GLY A 400 -13.15 4.48 20.13
N ASN A 401 -14.40 4.17 19.73
CA ASN A 401 -15.57 4.92 20.16
C ASN A 401 -15.96 4.66 21.62
N PHE A 402 -15.76 3.41 22.12
CA PHE A 402 -16.19 3.04 23.48
C PHE A 402 -15.07 3.19 24.53
N ALA A 403 -13.84 2.83 24.17
CA ALA A 403 -12.69 2.78 25.09
C ALA A 403 -11.61 3.84 24.80
N GLY A 404 -11.81 4.64 23.74
CA GLY A 404 -10.87 5.69 23.33
C GLY A 404 -9.71 5.22 22.47
N THR A 405 -9.02 6.19 21.86
CA THR A 405 -7.90 5.97 20.93
C THR A 405 -6.73 5.26 21.58
N LEU A 406 -6.42 5.57 22.84
CA LEU A 406 -5.30 5.00 23.59
C LEU A 406 -5.45 3.47 23.78
N ALA A 407 -6.67 3.00 24.06
CA ALA A 407 -6.95 1.57 24.21
C ALA A 407 -6.73 0.79 22.90
N VAL A 408 -7.11 1.40 21.76
CA VAL A 408 -6.89 0.83 20.43
C VAL A 408 -5.39 0.72 20.12
N LEU A 409 -4.62 1.76 20.46
CA LEU A 409 -3.17 1.78 20.24
C LEU A 409 -2.46 0.72 21.10
N TRP A 410 -2.85 0.53 22.36
CA TRP A 410 -2.32 -0.55 23.19
C TRP A 410 -2.69 -1.93 22.66
N LEU A 411 -3.89 -2.12 22.11
CA LEU A 411 -4.26 -3.36 21.43
C LEU A 411 -3.39 -3.59 20.18
N ALA A 412 -3.08 -2.54 19.41
CA ALA A 412 -2.16 -2.65 18.27
C ALA A 412 -0.74 -3.09 18.71
N VAL A 413 -0.25 -2.55 19.83
CA VAL A 413 1.01 -3.01 20.46
C VAL A 413 0.95 -4.49 20.83
N ALA A 414 -0.15 -4.91 21.44
CA ALA A 414 -0.34 -6.32 21.81
C ALA A 414 -0.32 -7.24 20.58
N MET A 415 -0.88 -6.81 19.44
CA MET A 415 -0.82 -7.57 18.19
C MET A 415 0.61 -7.65 17.63
N ALA A 416 1.36 -6.55 17.67
CA ALA A 416 2.78 -6.55 17.26
C ALA A 416 3.64 -7.45 18.15
N VAL A 417 3.42 -7.44 19.46
CA VAL A 417 4.07 -8.36 20.41
C VAL A 417 3.70 -9.80 20.09
N ALA A 418 2.41 -10.10 19.88
CA ALA A 418 1.95 -11.44 19.54
C ALA A 418 2.58 -11.94 18.24
N ALA A 419 2.70 -11.08 17.21
CA ALA A 419 3.37 -11.40 15.96
C ALA A 419 4.85 -11.73 16.18
N SER A 420 5.55 -10.93 17.01
CA SER A 420 6.95 -11.17 17.38
C SER A 420 7.14 -12.50 18.13
N LEU A 421 6.29 -12.81 19.09
CA LEU A 421 6.31 -14.07 19.84
C LEU A 421 6.02 -15.27 18.93
N LEU A 422 5.02 -15.15 18.04
CA LEU A 422 4.70 -16.18 17.07
C LEU A 422 5.89 -16.44 16.13
N ALA A 423 6.56 -15.39 15.66
CA ALA A 423 7.74 -15.50 14.83
C ALA A 423 8.92 -16.15 15.57
N ALA A 424 9.16 -15.78 16.82
CA ALA A 424 10.20 -16.37 17.64
C ALA A 424 9.95 -17.87 17.88
N TRP A 425 8.70 -18.25 18.15
CA TRP A 425 8.29 -19.64 18.31
C TRP A 425 8.42 -20.44 17.00
N ALA A 426 8.07 -19.81 15.87
CA ALA A 426 8.14 -20.46 14.57
C ALA A 426 9.55 -20.49 13.98
N ALA A 427 10.46 -19.61 14.42
CA ALA A 427 11.79 -19.44 13.84
C ALA A 427 12.58 -20.74 13.62
N PRO A 428 12.61 -21.73 14.55
CA PRO A 428 13.31 -23.01 14.32
C PRO A 428 12.67 -23.86 13.21
N ARG A 429 11.37 -23.67 12.97
CA ARG A 429 10.58 -24.44 11.99
C ARG A 429 10.57 -23.79 10.59
N LEU A 430 10.99 -22.53 10.53
CA LEU A 430 11.05 -21.76 9.29
C LEU A 430 12.38 -21.93 8.55
N VAL A 431 13.38 -22.57 9.18
CA VAL A 431 14.65 -22.89 8.52
C VAL A 431 14.39 -24.05 7.57
N PRO A 432 14.60 -23.89 6.25
CA PRO A 432 14.56 -25.02 5.33
C PRO A 432 15.63 -26.02 5.77
N ASP A 433 15.25 -27.29 5.86
CA ASP A 433 16.19 -28.38 6.07
C ASP A 433 17.02 -28.54 4.78
N LEU A 434 18.06 -27.70 4.64
CA LEU A 434 18.98 -27.71 3.48
C LEU A 434 19.74 -29.04 3.35
N THR A 435 19.51 -29.98 4.29
CA THR A 435 20.14 -31.30 4.33
C THR A 435 19.26 -32.41 3.74
N ARG A 436 18.00 -32.13 3.37
CA ARG A 436 17.15 -33.13 2.70
C ARG A 436 17.32 -33.00 1.19
N PRO A 437 17.94 -33.99 0.51
CA PRO A 437 17.88 -34.05 -0.95
C PRO A 437 16.43 -34.23 -1.39
N ALA A 438 16.07 -33.54 -2.51
CA ALA A 438 14.77 -33.57 -3.13
C ALA A 438 14.37 -34.95 -3.67
#